data_fee237e849e0fd517c774f662b6641e6
#
_entry.id   fee237e849e0fd517c774f662b6641e6
#
_cell.length_a   1.000
_cell.length_b   1.000
_cell.length_c   1.000
_cell.angle_alpha   90.00
_cell.angle_beta   90.00
_cell.angle_gamma   90.00
#
_symmetry.space_group_name_H-M   'P 1'
#
loop_
_entity.id
_entity.type
_entity.pdbx_description
1 polymer ?
#
loop_
_entity_poly.entity_id
_entity_poly.type
_entity_poly.pdbx_seq_one_letter_code
_entity_poly.pdbx_strand_id
1 'polypeptide(L)'
;HPDCVVGIDLSEGMLRIAREKVTERNAQERILFEVQNCLSMTFDDNSFDVVTVAYGVRNFEHLEDGFREMYRVLSPGGALCVIELSTPERFPFRQLYKFYTYTFIPFVGRLVSKDRRAYSYLPRSVAAVPQGEDMLTIFRRAGFGHCYCRRLTFGACTIYIGEK
;
A
#
# COMPACT_ATOMS: atom_id res chain seq x y z
N HIS A 1 12.14 -16.82 6.99
CA HIS A 1 12.68 -15.72 6.19
C HIS A 1 12.48 -16.04 4.70
N PRO A 2 12.07 -15.09 3.84
CA PRO A 2 11.97 -15.33 2.41
C PRO A 2 13.37 -15.58 1.82
N ASP A 3 13.45 -16.44 0.80
CA ASP A 3 14.71 -16.72 0.10
C ASP A 3 15.12 -15.54 -0.78
N CYS A 4 14.14 -14.90 -1.44
CA CYS A 4 14.33 -13.72 -2.27
C CYS A 4 13.18 -12.74 -2.09
N VAL A 5 13.47 -11.44 -2.15
CA VAL A 5 12.47 -10.36 -2.15
C VAL A 5 12.74 -9.47 -3.36
N VAL A 6 11.72 -9.19 -4.15
CA VAL A 6 11.79 -8.24 -5.27
C VAL A 6 10.95 -7.01 -4.92
N GLY A 7 11.58 -5.85 -4.80
CA GLY A 7 10.92 -4.57 -4.62
C GLY A 7 10.73 -3.86 -5.96
N ILE A 8 9.52 -3.42 -6.24
CA ILE A 8 9.20 -2.68 -7.46
C ILE A 8 8.68 -1.28 -7.15
N ASP A 9 9.03 -0.31 -7.96
CA ASP A 9 8.50 1.04 -7.92
C ASP A 9 8.64 1.68 -9.32
N LEU A 10 7.78 2.64 -9.66
CA LEU A 10 7.93 3.45 -10.88
C LEU A 10 9.06 4.47 -10.77
N SER A 11 9.43 4.86 -9.55
CA SER A 11 10.42 5.87 -9.26
C SER A 11 11.82 5.27 -9.07
N GLU A 12 12.69 5.41 -10.06
CA GLU A 12 14.11 5.05 -9.92
C GLU A 12 14.78 5.76 -8.73
N GLY A 13 14.35 6.99 -8.43
CA GLY A 13 14.87 7.73 -7.26
C GLY A 13 14.56 7.06 -5.94
N MET A 14 13.35 6.48 -5.80
CA MET A 14 12.96 5.71 -4.62
C MET A 14 13.73 4.39 -4.52
N LEU A 15 13.88 3.69 -5.65
CA LEU A 15 14.64 2.43 -5.71
C LEU A 15 16.11 2.64 -5.40
N ARG A 16 16.72 3.76 -5.82
CA ARG A 16 18.08 4.10 -5.45
C ARG A 16 18.26 4.22 -3.94
N ILE A 17 17.36 4.95 -3.27
CA ILE A 17 17.37 5.07 -1.81
C ILE A 17 17.16 3.71 -1.13
N ALA A 18 16.30 2.87 -1.71
CA ALA A 18 16.07 1.52 -1.19
C ALA A 18 17.33 0.64 -1.31
N ARG A 19 18.03 0.68 -2.45
CA ARG A 19 19.32 -0.03 -2.66
C ARG A 19 20.39 0.41 -1.67
N GLU A 20 20.51 1.72 -1.42
CA GLU A 20 21.45 2.26 -0.42
C GLU A 20 21.16 1.68 0.97
N LYS A 21 19.89 1.69 1.41
CA LYS A 21 19.49 1.13 2.72
C LYS A 21 19.71 -0.39 2.84
N VAL A 22 19.53 -1.13 1.75
CA VAL A 22 19.74 -2.58 1.72
C VAL A 22 21.24 -2.89 1.81
N THR A 23 22.10 -2.10 1.15
CA THR A 23 23.54 -2.21 1.24
C THR A 23 24.05 -1.92 2.65
N GLU A 24 23.55 -0.88 3.30
CA GLU A 24 23.87 -0.56 4.70
C GLU A 24 23.55 -1.71 5.66
N ARG A 25 22.58 -2.56 5.31
CA ARG A 25 22.14 -3.71 6.12
C ARG A 25 22.74 -5.06 5.69
N ASN A 26 23.62 -5.06 4.70
CA ASN A 26 24.22 -6.26 4.10
C ASN A 26 23.17 -7.29 3.62
N ALA A 27 22.07 -6.81 3.01
CA ALA A 27 20.96 -7.64 2.55
C ALA A 27 20.81 -7.69 1.02
N GLN A 28 21.79 -7.18 0.26
CA GLN A 28 21.74 -7.05 -1.21
C GLN A 28 21.71 -8.40 -1.95
N GLU A 29 22.16 -9.47 -1.32
CA GLU A 29 22.11 -10.82 -1.92
C GLU A 29 20.69 -11.40 -1.96
N ARG A 30 19.77 -10.87 -1.14
CA ARG A 30 18.41 -11.39 -0.96
C ARG A 30 17.33 -10.43 -1.43
N ILE A 31 17.65 -9.16 -1.65
CA ILE A 31 16.69 -8.12 -2.01
C ILE A 31 17.11 -7.48 -3.32
N LEU A 32 16.29 -7.67 -4.33
CA LEU A 32 16.43 -7.08 -5.67
C LEU A 32 15.47 -5.92 -5.83
N PHE A 33 15.78 -4.98 -6.73
CA PHE A 33 14.91 -3.85 -7.04
C PHE A 33 14.81 -3.63 -8.54
N GLU A 34 13.57 -3.48 -9.03
CA GLU A 34 13.25 -3.28 -10.44
C GLU A 34 12.29 -2.11 -10.64
N VAL A 35 12.52 -1.33 -11.69
CA VAL A 35 11.56 -0.30 -12.13
C VAL A 35 10.45 -0.99 -12.88
N GLN A 36 9.26 -1.08 -12.28
CA GLN A 36 8.11 -1.72 -12.90
C GLN A 36 6.81 -1.01 -12.54
N ASN A 37 5.84 -1.12 -13.45
CA ASN A 37 4.47 -0.70 -13.19
C ASN A 37 3.68 -1.87 -12.58
N CYS A 38 3.15 -1.68 -11.37
CA CYS A 38 2.34 -2.69 -10.68
C CYS A 38 1.00 -3.02 -11.39
N LEU A 39 0.59 -2.23 -12.39
CA LEU A 39 -0.57 -2.52 -13.24
C LEU A 39 -0.23 -3.42 -14.45
N SER A 40 1.07 -3.65 -14.71
CA SER A 40 1.56 -4.46 -15.83
C SER A 40 2.99 -4.90 -15.54
N MET A 41 3.14 -5.92 -14.72
CA MET A 41 4.44 -6.44 -14.30
C MET A 41 5.00 -7.41 -15.35
N THR A 42 6.33 -7.44 -15.51
CA THR A 42 7.00 -8.34 -16.45
C THR A 42 7.29 -9.74 -15.88
N PHE A 43 6.88 -10.00 -14.65
CA PHE A 43 7.04 -11.30 -14.01
C PHE A 43 6.09 -12.34 -14.60
N ASP A 44 6.52 -13.59 -14.62
CA ASP A 44 5.72 -14.73 -15.03
C ASP A 44 4.53 -14.95 -14.06
N ASP A 45 3.50 -15.65 -14.55
CA ASP A 45 2.39 -16.10 -13.72
C ASP A 45 2.90 -17.03 -12.61
N ASN A 46 2.32 -16.93 -11.43
CA ASN A 46 2.61 -17.83 -10.30
C ASN A 46 4.09 -17.83 -9.85
N SER A 47 4.77 -16.68 -9.88
CA SER A 47 6.18 -16.54 -9.56
C SER A 47 6.48 -16.11 -8.11
N PHE A 48 5.45 -15.76 -7.34
CA PHE A 48 5.61 -15.28 -5.96
C PHE A 48 4.67 -15.98 -4.98
N ASP A 49 5.15 -16.31 -3.81
CA ASP A 49 4.33 -16.86 -2.72
C ASP A 49 3.56 -15.77 -1.96
N VAL A 50 4.14 -14.57 -1.89
CA VAL A 50 3.54 -13.42 -1.19
C VAL A 50 3.80 -12.14 -1.96
N VAL A 51 2.76 -11.33 -2.11
CA VAL A 51 2.87 -9.94 -2.57
C VAL A 51 2.49 -9.01 -1.43
N THR A 52 3.27 -7.96 -1.18
CA THR A 52 2.99 -6.96 -0.15
C THR A 52 2.97 -5.56 -0.73
N VAL A 53 1.99 -4.76 -0.33
CA VAL A 53 1.92 -3.33 -0.69
C VAL A 53 1.70 -2.50 0.56
N ALA A 54 2.58 -1.53 0.79
CA ALA A 54 2.46 -0.62 1.93
C ALA A 54 2.25 0.82 1.44
N TYR A 55 1.08 1.39 1.76
CA TYR A 55 0.72 2.80 1.48
C TYR A 55 0.81 3.20 0.00
N GLY A 56 0.64 2.25 -0.91
CA GLY A 56 0.78 2.44 -2.35
C GLY A 56 -0.54 2.42 -3.12
N VAL A 57 -1.50 1.58 -2.69
CA VAL A 57 -2.70 1.30 -3.50
C VAL A 57 -3.60 2.52 -3.72
N ARG A 58 -3.59 3.51 -2.82
CA ARG A 58 -4.33 4.76 -3.00
C ARG A 58 -3.86 5.60 -4.19
N ASN A 59 -2.69 5.28 -4.74
CA ASN A 59 -2.11 5.97 -5.90
C ASN A 59 -2.36 5.20 -7.21
N PHE A 60 -3.02 4.05 -7.18
CA PHE A 60 -3.34 3.30 -8.38
C PHE A 60 -4.44 4.01 -9.16
N GLU A 61 -4.21 4.18 -10.46
CA GLU A 61 -5.19 4.74 -11.38
C GLU A 61 -6.38 3.78 -11.55
N HIS A 62 -6.10 2.47 -11.66
CA HIS A 62 -7.06 1.38 -11.79
C HIS A 62 -6.79 0.32 -10.72
N LEU A 63 -7.47 0.43 -9.59
CA LEU A 63 -7.21 -0.40 -8.41
C LEU A 63 -7.45 -1.89 -8.65
N GLU A 64 -8.56 -2.22 -9.35
CA GLU A 64 -8.93 -3.59 -9.67
C GLU A 64 -7.92 -4.26 -10.62
N ASP A 65 -7.41 -3.52 -11.61
CA ASP A 65 -6.41 -4.04 -12.54
C ASP A 65 -5.07 -4.32 -11.85
N GLY A 66 -4.67 -3.43 -10.92
CA GLY A 66 -3.49 -3.69 -10.09
C GLY A 66 -3.63 -4.95 -9.24
N PHE A 67 -4.80 -5.18 -8.65
CA PHE A 67 -5.03 -6.41 -7.89
C PHE A 67 -5.13 -7.66 -8.77
N ARG A 68 -5.67 -7.58 -9.98
CA ARG A 68 -5.64 -8.68 -10.94
C ARG A 68 -4.21 -9.05 -11.33
N GLU A 69 -3.36 -8.05 -11.53
CA GLU A 69 -1.96 -8.27 -11.86
C GLU A 69 -1.19 -8.90 -10.67
N MET A 70 -1.46 -8.47 -9.45
CA MET A 70 -0.92 -9.09 -8.25
C MET A 70 -1.43 -10.52 -8.06
N TYR A 71 -2.69 -10.78 -8.39
CA TYR A 71 -3.25 -12.13 -8.41
C TYR A 71 -2.57 -13.02 -9.45
N ARG A 72 -2.29 -12.49 -10.65
CA ARG A 72 -1.62 -13.23 -11.73
C ARG A 72 -0.25 -13.75 -11.29
N VAL A 73 0.57 -12.88 -10.71
CA VAL A 73 1.94 -13.22 -10.31
C VAL A 73 2.04 -14.07 -9.03
N LEU A 74 0.98 -14.15 -8.23
CA LEU A 74 0.95 -15.01 -7.04
C LEU A 74 0.79 -16.48 -7.43
N SER A 75 1.51 -17.36 -6.76
CA SER A 75 1.36 -18.81 -6.84
C SER A 75 0.01 -19.26 -6.25
N PRO A 76 -0.56 -20.41 -6.66
CA PRO A 76 -1.70 -21.01 -5.99
C PRO A 76 -1.41 -21.21 -4.50
N GLY A 77 -2.31 -20.74 -3.64
CA GLY A 77 -2.12 -20.72 -2.18
C GLY A 77 -1.28 -19.54 -1.67
N GLY A 78 -0.81 -18.66 -2.56
CA GLY A 78 -0.11 -17.43 -2.21
C GLY A 78 -1.05 -16.36 -1.67
N ALA A 79 -0.50 -15.31 -1.06
CA ALA A 79 -1.28 -14.27 -0.40
C ALA A 79 -0.84 -12.86 -0.80
N LEU A 80 -1.84 -11.99 -1.03
CA LEU A 80 -1.67 -10.55 -1.12
C LEU A 80 -1.90 -9.92 0.26
N CYS A 81 -0.95 -9.11 0.73
CA CYS A 81 -1.07 -8.31 1.95
C CYS A 81 -0.94 -6.83 1.62
N VAL A 82 -2.01 -6.07 1.82
CA VAL A 82 -2.01 -4.61 1.63
C VAL A 82 -2.20 -3.93 2.97
N ILE A 83 -1.29 -3.02 3.30
CA ILE A 83 -1.45 -2.09 4.41
C ILE A 83 -1.70 -0.69 3.85
N GLU A 84 -2.81 -0.06 4.24
CA GLU A 84 -3.17 1.27 3.75
C GLU A 84 -3.76 2.14 4.86
N LEU A 85 -3.60 3.46 4.71
CA LEU A 85 -4.23 4.42 5.60
C LEU A 85 -5.75 4.36 5.45
N SER A 86 -6.43 4.51 6.55
CA SER A 86 -7.89 4.49 6.62
C SER A 86 -8.43 5.56 7.58
N THR A 87 -9.73 5.77 7.54
CA THR A 87 -10.39 6.77 8.39
C THR A 87 -11.07 6.07 9.57
N PRO A 88 -10.74 6.40 10.83
CA PRO A 88 -11.46 5.89 11.99
C PRO A 88 -12.95 6.17 11.92
N GLU A 89 -13.77 5.17 12.23
CA GLU A 89 -15.25 5.30 12.20
C GLU A 89 -15.84 5.58 13.59
N ARG A 90 -15.16 5.10 14.64
CA ARG A 90 -15.69 5.14 16.00
C ARG A 90 -15.36 6.44 16.73
N PHE A 91 -16.30 6.92 17.56
CA PHE A 91 -16.06 7.96 18.56
C PHE A 91 -15.13 7.42 19.67
N PRO A 92 -14.19 8.22 20.22
CA PRO A 92 -13.80 9.59 19.87
C PRO A 92 -12.74 9.68 18.75
N PHE A 93 -12.21 8.55 18.29
CA PHE A 93 -11.06 8.51 17.37
C PHE A 93 -11.34 9.17 16.03
N ARG A 94 -12.57 9.07 15.52
CA ARG A 94 -12.99 9.76 14.29
C ARG A 94 -12.84 11.28 14.40
N GLN A 95 -13.25 11.87 15.53
CA GLN A 95 -13.16 13.32 15.75
C GLN A 95 -11.71 13.76 15.95
N LEU A 96 -10.93 13.00 16.72
CA LEU A 96 -9.50 13.25 16.94
C LEU A 96 -8.73 13.16 15.62
N TYR A 97 -9.01 12.16 14.81
CA TYR A 97 -8.39 11.99 13.49
C TYR A 97 -8.73 13.16 12.56
N LYS A 98 -10.01 13.57 12.49
CA LYS A 98 -10.44 14.71 11.70
C LYS A 98 -9.73 16.00 12.15
N PHE A 99 -9.71 16.27 13.45
CA PHE A 99 -9.02 17.44 13.99
C PHE A 99 -7.53 17.40 13.64
N TYR A 100 -6.87 16.27 13.87
CA TYR A 100 -5.45 16.10 13.56
C TYR A 100 -5.18 16.31 12.07
N THR A 101 -5.94 15.67 11.20
CA THR A 101 -5.69 15.63 9.76
C THR A 101 -6.06 16.95 9.06
N TYR A 102 -7.18 17.58 9.44
CA TYR A 102 -7.69 18.76 8.75
C TYR A 102 -7.33 20.09 9.43
N THR A 103 -6.89 20.06 10.69
CA THR A 103 -6.52 21.28 11.44
C THR A 103 -5.07 21.28 11.83
N PHE A 104 -4.62 20.26 12.57
CA PHE A 104 -3.28 20.24 13.14
C PHE A 104 -2.18 20.08 12.08
N ILE A 105 -2.29 19.08 11.18
CA ILE A 105 -1.31 18.85 10.11
C ILE A 105 -1.17 20.08 9.19
N PRO A 106 -2.25 20.70 8.64
CA PRO A 106 -2.11 21.91 7.85
C PRO A 106 -1.54 23.10 8.61
N PHE A 107 -1.85 23.24 9.89
CA PHE A 107 -1.30 24.29 10.74
C PHE A 107 0.22 24.14 10.90
N VAL A 108 0.68 22.95 11.30
CA VAL A 108 2.12 22.65 11.43
C VAL A 108 2.82 22.75 10.08
N GLY A 109 2.18 22.24 9.02
CA GLY A 109 2.72 22.31 7.67
C GLY A 109 2.94 23.74 7.16
N ARG A 110 2.09 24.69 7.58
CA ARG A 110 2.29 26.13 7.27
C ARG A 110 3.48 26.73 8.01
N LEU A 111 3.77 26.23 9.21
CA LEU A 111 4.88 26.75 10.05
C LEU A 111 6.24 26.17 9.61
N VAL A 112 6.28 24.89 9.21
CA VAL A 112 7.53 24.15 8.98
C VAL A 112 7.86 24.01 7.49
N SER A 113 6.86 23.87 6.62
CA SER A 113 7.07 23.62 5.20
C SER A 113 6.40 24.67 4.32
N LYS A 114 7.09 25.10 3.26
CA LYS A 114 6.54 25.99 2.22
C LYS A 114 5.61 25.25 1.25
N ASP A 115 5.57 23.91 1.29
CA ASP A 115 4.76 23.08 0.36
C ASP A 115 3.38 22.76 0.94
N ARG A 116 2.40 23.59 0.57
CA ARG A 116 0.99 23.43 0.96
C ARG A 116 0.30 22.26 0.24
N ARG A 117 0.81 21.80 -0.90
CA ARG A 117 0.15 20.79 -1.74
C ARG A 117 0.26 19.40 -1.14
N ALA A 118 1.44 19.02 -0.63
CA ALA A 118 1.67 17.71 -0.02
C ALA A 118 0.73 17.44 1.17
N TYR A 119 0.51 18.45 2.04
CA TYR A 119 -0.33 18.32 3.23
C TYR A 119 -1.84 18.26 2.96
N SER A 120 -2.30 18.75 1.79
CA SER A 120 -3.70 18.64 1.37
C SER A 120 -3.99 17.37 0.56
N TYR A 121 -2.98 16.80 -0.09
CA TYR A 121 -3.11 15.60 -0.91
C TYR A 121 -3.40 14.36 -0.06
N LEU A 122 -2.64 14.13 1.02
CA LEU A 122 -2.76 12.92 1.84
C LEU A 122 -4.17 12.68 2.40
N PRO A 123 -4.84 13.64 3.06
CA PRO A 123 -6.20 13.42 3.54
C PRO A 123 -7.20 13.10 2.44
N ARG A 124 -7.05 13.74 1.27
CA ARG A 124 -7.94 13.52 0.13
C ARG A 124 -7.75 12.14 -0.49
N SER A 125 -6.50 11.71 -0.68
CA SER A 125 -6.21 10.38 -1.24
C SER A 125 -6.67 9.26 -0.30
N VAL A 126 -6.49 9.41 1.01
CA VAL A 126 -7.01 8.45 2.01
C VAL A 126 -8.53 8.38 2.01
N ALA A 127 -9.22 9.52 1.84
CA ALA A 127 -10.69 9.54 1.81
C ALA A 127 -11.27 9.01 0.48
N ALA A 128 -10.49 9.06 -0.61
CA ALA A 128 -10.93 8.64 -1.94
C ALA A 128 -10.77 7.12 -2.18
N VAL A 129 -9.80 6.48 -1.51
CA VAL A 129 -9.58 5.03 -1.68
C VAL A 129 -10.70 4.24 -0.98
N PRO A 130 -11.22 3.17 -1.63
CA PRO A 130 -12.18 2.26 -0.99
C PRO A 130 -11.63 1.69 0.31
N GLN A 131 -12.48 1.54 1.33
CA GLN A 131 -12.06 1.09 2.66
C GLN A 131 -12.96 -0.04 3.17
N GLY A 132 -12.43 -0.89 4.06
CA GLY A 132 -13.18 -1.98 4.66
C GLY A 132 -13.73 -2.95 3.63
N GLU A 133 -15.05 -3.17 3.64
CA GLU A 133 -15.72 -4.14 2.77
C GLU A 133 -15.70 -3.74 1.29
N ASP A 134 -15.68 -2.44 0.99
CA ASP A 134 -15.56 -1.96 -0.41
C ASP A 134 -14.22 -2.38 -1.02
N MET A 135 -13.13 -2.29 -0.26
CA MET A 135 -11.81 -2.78 -0.68
C MET A 135 -11.82 -4.30 -0.87
N LEU A 136 -12.40 -5.06 0.06
CA LEU A 136 -12.51 -6.52 -0.05
C LEU A 136 -13.35 -6.96 -1.24
N THR A 137 -14.36 -6.17 -1.62
CA THR A 137 -15.15 -6.43 -2.82
C THR A 137 -14.28 -6.33 -4.08
N ILE A 138 -13.35 -5.38 -4.14
CA ILE A 138 -12.41 -5.25 -5.27
C ILE A 138 -11.43 -6.43 -5.28
N PHE A 139 -10.93 -6.87 -4.12
CA PHE A 139 -10.10 -8.08 -4.03
C PHE A 139 -10.81 -9.31 -4.61
N ARG A 140 -12.07 -9.55 -4.23
CA ARG A 140 -12.86 -10.67 -4.77
C ARG A 140 -13.08 -10.57 -6.28
N ARG A 141 -13.33 -9.36 -6.81
CA ARG A 141 -13.44 -9.14 -8.26
C ARG A 141 -12.14 -9.39 -9.01
N ALA A 142 -10.99 -9.13 -8.37
CA ALA A 142 -9.69 -9.44 -8.92
C ALA A 142 -9.34 -10.93 -8.89
N GLY A 143 -10.15 -11.78 -8.22
CA GLY A 143 -10.00 -13.23 -8.19
C GLY A 143 -9.63 -13.83 -6.82
N PHE A 144 -9.32 -12.99 -5.81
CA PHE A 144 -8.95 -13.50 -4.49
C PHE A 144 -10.13 -14.20 -3.79
N GLY A 145 -9.86 -15.37 -3.20
CA GLY A 145 -10.85 -16.21 -2.52
C GLY A 145 -11.09 -15.75 -1.08
N HIS A 146 -10.27 -16.17 -0.16
CA HIS A 146 -10.41 -15.85 1.27
C HIS A 146 -9.90 -14.42 1.55
N CYS A 147 -10.84 -13.46 1.62
CA CYS A 147 -10.52 -12.05 1.82
C CYS A 147 -10.98 -11.55 3.19
N TYR A 148 -10.09 -10.91 3.93
CA TYR A 148 -10.43 -10.27 5.21
C TYR A 148 -9.59 -9.02 5.45
N CYS A 149 -10.04 -8.17 6.38
CA CYS A 149 -9.30 -7.00 6.79
C CYS A 149 -9.24 -6.86 8.32
N ARG A 150 -8.20 -6.22 8.79
CA ARG A 150 -8.02 -5.87 10.20
C ARG A 150 -7.63 -4.41 10.35
N ARG A 151 -8.41 -3.67 11.10
CA ARG A 151 -8.11 -2.27 11.44
C ARG A 151 -7.05 -2.21 12.52
N LEU A 152 -6.08 -1.33 12.33
CA LEU A 152 -5.00 -1.04 13.26
C LEU A 152 -5.08 0.43 13.70
N THR A 153 -4.36 0.76 14.79
CA THR A 153 -4.21 2.13 15.26
C THR A 153 -5.58 2.85 15.37
N PHE A 154 -6.54 2.20 16.05
CA PHE A 154 -7.91 2.69 16.22
C PHE A 154 -8.67 2.98 14.89
N GLY A 155 -8.22 2.38 13.80
CA GLY A 155 -8.82 2.54 12.46
C GLY A 155 -8.15 3.58 11.57
N ALA A 156 -7.00 4.13 11.97
CA ALA A 156 -6.21 5.03 11.12
C ALA A 156 -5.40 4.28 10.05
N CYS A 157 -5.30 2.95 10.17
CA CYS A 157 -4.65 2.06 9.22
C CYS A 157 -5.43 0.74 9.15
N THR A 158 -5.44 0.11 7.99
CA THR A 158 -6.09 -1.19 7.78
C THR A 158 -5.16 -2.12 6.99
N ILE A 159 -5.04 -3.37 7.46
CA ILE A 159 -4.44 -4.45 6.69
C ILE A 159 -5.56 -5.21 5.98
N TYR A 160 -5.36 -5.50 4.72
CA TYR A 160 -6.21 -6.33 3.87
C TYR A 160 -5.41 -7.55 3.42
N ILE A 161 -6.01 -8.71 3.51
CA ILE A 161 -5.43 -9.98 3.08
C ILE A 161 -6.37 -10.61 2.06
N GLY A 162 -5.81 -11.14 0.97
CA GLY A 162 -6.51 -11.97 -0.01
C GLY A 162 -5.65 -13.16 -0.40
N GLU A 163 -6.22 -14.34 -0.43
CA GLU A 163 -5.55 -15.60 -0.79
C GLU A 163 -5.94 -16.02 -2.21
N LYS A 164 -4.96 -16.52 -2.98
CA LYS A 164 -5.16 -17.07 -4.32
C LYS A 164 -5.57 -18.52 -4.31
#